data_bf5170ca149fdbedc0788c09eb66cb8c
#
_entry.id   bf5170ca149fdbedc0788c09eb66cb8c
#
_cell.length_a   1.000
_cell.length_b   1.000
_cell.length_c   1.000
_cell.angle_alpha   90.00
_cell.angle_beta   90.00
_cell.angle_gamma   90.00
#
_symmetry.space_group_name_H-M   'P 1'
#
loop_
_entity.id
_entity.type
_entity.pdbx_description
1 polymer ?
#
loop_
_entity_poly.entity_id
_entity_poly.type
_entity_poly.pdbx_seq_one_letter_code
_entity_poly.pdbx_strand_id
1 'polypeptide(L)'
;MLASAAHRVPVALDGFISGAAALVAVALAPDAGWALFASHRSAEPGHAVTLAHLGLEPYLDLGLRLGEGTGAALFVHLARAAALIYTEMATFKSAGVSTSEGASMAPSEASPRDRIAPAKPAPERRR
;
A
#
# COMPACT_ATOMS: atom_id res chain seq x y z
N MET A 1 -12.06 3.93 7.17
CA MET A 1 -11.55 3.24 5.95
C MET A 1 -12.58 3.25 4.83
N LEU A 2 -13.80 2.71 4.99
CA LEU A 2 -14.80 2.68 3.89
C LEU A 2 -15.13 4.09 3.36
N ALA A 3 -15.39 5.04 4.24
CA ALA A 3 -15.64 6.43 3.84
C ALA A 3 -14.41 7.05 3.14
N SER A 4 -13.19 6.78 3.63
CA SER A 4 -11.97 7.27 3.00
C SER A 4 -11.83 6.72 1.58
N ALA A 5 -12.06 5.42 1.39
CA ALA A 5 -12.04 4.80 0.08
C ALA A 5 -13.10 5.42 -0.87
N ALA A 6 -14.33 5.62 -0.40
CA ALA A 6 -15.40 6.25 -1.18
C ALA A 6 -15.03 7.67 -1.62
N HIS A 7 -14.29 8.41 -0.80
CA HIS A 7 -13.80 9.75 -1.11
C HIS A 7 -12.42 9.79 -1.78
N ARG A 8 -11.86 8.63 -2.15
CA ARG A 8 -10.53 8.50 -2.75
C ARG A 8 -9.41 9.08 -1.87
N VAL A 9 -9.56 8.93 -0.56
CA VAL A 9 -8.54 9.35 0.41
C VAL A 9 -7.73 8.13 0.84
N PRO A 10 -6.40 8.12 0.65
CA PRO A 10 -5.55 7.03 1.08
C PRO A 10 -5.55 6.89 2.61
N VAL A 11 -5.41 5.65 3.08
CA VAL A 11 -5.40 5.29 4.50
C VAL A 11 -4.09 4.58 4.84
N ALA A 12 -3.29 5.20 5.69
CA ALA A 12 -2.10 4.57 6.25
C ALA A 12 -2.50 3.67 7.44
N LEU A 13 -2.33 2.37 7.28
CA LEU A 13 -2.53 1.40 8.35
C LEU A 13 -1.32 1.45 9.28
N ASP A 14 -1.55 1.62 10.58
CA ASP A 14 -0.48 1.65 11.57
C ASP A 14 -0.02 0.23 11.93
N GLY A 15 -0.62 -0.40 12.91
CA GLY A 15 -0.23 -1.72 13.40
C GLY A 15 -1.35 -2.75 13.28
N PHE A 16 -1.29 -3.77 14.15
CA PHE A 16 -2.18 -4.92 14.12
C PHE A 16 -3.67 -4.53 14.22
N ILE A 17 -4.03 -3.61 15.10
CA ILE A 17 -5.44 -3.21 15.32
C ILE A 17 -6.03 -2.54 14.08
N SER A 18 -5.28 -1.62 13.47
CA SER A 18 -5.72 -0.98 12.22
C SER A 18 -5.77 -1.98 11.06
N GLY A 19 -4.85 -2.95 11.02
CA GLY A 19 -4.86 -4.05 10.08
C GLY A 19 -6.11 -4.94 10.24
N ALA A 20 -6.49 -5.29 11.47
CA ALA A 20 -7.70 -6.05 11.75
C ALA A 20 -8.97 -5.29 11.28
N ALA A 21 -9.02 -3.97 11.50
CA ALA A 21 -10.11 -3.14 10.97
C ALA A 21 -10.12 -3.10 9.43
N ALA A 22 -8.95 -3.15 8.80
CA ALA A 22 -8.82 -3.21 7.34
C ALA A 22 -9.34 -4.52 6.75
N LEU A 23 -9.12 -5.67 7.43
CA LEU A 23 -9.72 -6.95 7.04
C LEU A 23 -11.24 -6.87 6.97
N VAL A 24 -11.86 -6.26 7.97
CA VAL A 24 -13.32 -6.07 8.00
C VAL A 24 -13.76 -5.14 6.87
N ALA A 25 -13.03 -4.04 6.65
CA ALA A 25 -13.37 -3.09 5.60
C ALA A 25 -13.32 -3.73 4.21
N VAL A 26 -12.30 -4.52 3.91
CA VAL A 26 -12.15 -5.23 2.62
C VAL A 26 -13.17 -6.35 2.49
N ALA A 27 -13.53 -7.05 3.59
CA ALA A 27 -14.59 -8.06 3.56
C ALA A 27 -15.97 -7.45 3.24
N LEU A 28 -16.24 -6.23 3.70
CA LEU A 28 -17.49 -5.51 3.43
C LEU A 28 -17.50 -4.87 2.03
N ALA A 29 -16.38 -4.35 1.59
CA ALA A 29 -16.22 -3.70 0.29
C ALA A 29 -14.81 -3.98 -0.25
N PRO A 30 -14.63 -5.00 -1.09
CA PRO A 30 -13.32 -5.39 -1.61
C PRO A 30 -12.55 -4.24 -2.27
N ASP A 31 -13.24 -3.37 -2.96
CA ASP A 31 -12.64 -2.19 -3.60
C ASP A 31 -12.04 -1.19 -2.61
N ALA A 32 -12.35 -1.28 -1.30
CA ALA A 32 -11.70 -0.43 -0.31
C ALA A 32 -10.20 -0.71 -0.18
N GLY A 33 -9.75 -1.88 -0.59
CA GLY A 33 -8.34 -2.30 -0.54
C GLY A 33 -7.40 -1.38 -1.29
N TRP A 34 -7.84 -0.75 -2.39
CA TRP A 34 -7.00 0.16 -3.17
C TRP A 34 -6.53 1.41 -2.40
N ALA A 35 -7.28 1.81 -1.37
CA ALA A 35 -6.95 2.99 -0.56
C ALA A 35 -6.00 2.67 0.60
N LEU A 36 -5.69 1.39 0.87
CA LEU A 36 -4.96 0.96 2.04
C LEU A 36 -3.45 0.86 1.77
N PHE A 37 -2.66 1.41 2.69
CA PHE A 37 -1.20 1.37 2.67
C PHE A 37 -0.68 0.85 4.00
N ALA A 38 0.07 -0.24 3.99
CA ALA A 38 0.72 -0.76 5.19
C ALA A 38 1.94 0.10 5.55
N SER A 39 1.79 0.99 6.53
CA SER A 39 2.84 1.97 6.85
C SER A 39 4.13 1.32 7.32
N HIS A 40 4.03 0.37 8.24
CA HIS A 40 5.20 -0.32 8.80
C HIS A 40 4.86 -1.76 9.16
N ARG A 41 5.91 -2.57 9.35
CA ARG A 41 5.81 -3.88 9.97
C ARG A 41 5.83 -3.71 11.49
N SER A 42 4.71 -4.00 12.15
CA SER A 42 4.69 -4.08 13.61
C SER A 42 5.34 -5.39 14.08
N ALA A 43 5.98 -5.36 15.25
CA ALA A 43 6.53 -6.55 15.89
C ALA A 43 5.44 -7.51 16.45
N GLU A 44 4.17 -7.10 16.42
CA GLU A 44 3.04 -7.97 16.81
C GLU A 44 2.88 -9.14 15.83
N PRO A 45 2.95 -10.41 16.27
CA PRO A 45 2.95 -11.57 15.37
C PRO A 45 1.74 -11.63 14.42
N GLY A 46 0.57 -11.23 14.91
CA GLY A 46 -0.66 -11.21 14.12
C GLY A 46 -0.65 -10.19 12.97
N HIS A 47 0.19 -9.18 13.04
CA HIS A 47 0.25 -8.14 12.02
C HIS A 47 0.76 -8.67 10.68
N ALA A 48 1.80 -9.49 10.69
CA ALA A 48 2.33 -10.10 9.47
C ALA A 48 1.28 -10.97 8.76
N VAL A 49 0.51 -11.75 9.52
CA VAL A 49 -0.59 -12.58 8.99
C VAL A 49 -1.69 -11.70 8.39
N THR A 50 -2.03 -10.61 9.07
CA THR A 50 -3.03 -9.63 8.60
C THR A 50 -2.62 -9.00 7.28
N LEU A 51 -1.37 -8.53 7.18
CA LEU A 51 -0.86 -7.92 5.96
C LEU A 51 -0.81 -8.92 4.80
N ALA A 52 -0.36 -10.15 5.06
CA ALA A 52 -0.35 -11.21 4.05
C ALA A 52 -1.76 -11.50 3.52
N HIS A 53 -2.78 -11.52 4.38
CA HIS A 53 -4.17 -11.72 3.97
C HIS A 53 -4.70 -10.55 3.14
N LEU A 54 -4.31 -9.32 3.46
CA LEU A 54 -4.66 -8.12 2.69
C LEU A 54 -3.86 -7.97 1.39
N GLY A 55 -2.82 -8.77 1.17
CA GLY A 55 -1.92 -8.64 0.04
C GLY A 55 -1.07 -7.36 0.10
N LEU A 56 -0.81 -6.84 1.30
CA LEU A 56 -0.06 -5.62 1.52
C LEU A 56 1.35 -5.90 2.04
N GLU A 57 2.34 -5.19 1.48
CA GLU A 57 3.70 -5.17 1.99
C GLU A 57 3.95 -3.87 2.77
N PRO A 58 4.56 -3.94 3.95
CA PRO A 58 4.86 -2.75 4.74
C PRO A 58 6.01 -1.95 4.12
N TYR A 59 5.87 -0.62 4.11
CA TYR A 59 6.90 0.29 3.58
C TYR A 59 8.08 0.49 4.53
N LEU A 60 7.86 0.36 5.84
CA LEU A 60 8.89 0.53 6.86
C LEU A 60 8.99 -0.73 7.72
N ASP A 61 10.21 -1.12 8.07
CA ASP A 61 10.49 -2.20 9.04
C ASP A 61 11.51 -1.66 10.07
N LEU A 62 11.00 -1.11 11.16
CA LEU A 62 11.77 -0.44 12.19
C LEU A 62 11.63 -1.11 13.56
N GLY A 63 11.06 -2.31 13.60
CA GLY A 63 10.82 -3.04 14.85
C GLY A 63 9.83 -2.34 15.80
N LEU A 64 8.98 -1.46 15.29
CA LEU A 64 8.03 -0.69 16.10
C LEU A 64 6.89 -1.58 16.60
N ARG A 65 6.48 -1.32 17.84
CA ARG A 65 5.29 -1.94 18.43
C ARG A 65 4.52 -1.04 19.39
N LEU A 66 4.84 0.25 19.39
CA LEU A 66 4.18 1.21 20.28
C LEU A 66 2.70 1.36 19.94
N GLY A 67 2.35 1.32 18.67
CA GLY A 67 1.02 1.66 18.19
C GLY A 67 0.82 3.18 18.15
N GLU A 68 -0.35 3.65 18.53
CA GLU A 68 -0.71 5.08 18.65
C GLU A 68 -0.50 5.88 17.34
N GLY A 69 -0.51 5.20 16.20
CA GLY A 69 -0.32 5.83 14.90
C GLY A 69 1.13 6.18 14.56
N THR A 70 2.12 5.72 15.35
CA THR A 70 3.53 6.09 15.17
C THR A 70 4.06 5.69 13.80
N GLY A 71 3.82 4.47 13.37
CA GLY A 71 4.25 4.00 12.05
C GLY A 71 3.53 4.72 10.92
N ALA A 72 2.23 4.97 11.07
CA ALA A 72 1.45 5.71 10.09
C ALA A 72 1.94 7.17 9.96
N ALA A 73 2.28 7.82 11.07
CA ALA A 73 2.83 9.18 11.07
C ALA A 73 4.15 9.27 10.28
N LEU A 74 5.06 8.33 10.49
CA LEU A 74 6.32 8.26 9.72
C LEU A 74 6.06 8.01 8.23
N PHE A 75 5.14 7.10 7.91
CA PHE A 75 4.78 6.80 6.53
C PHE A 75 4.17 8.00 5.79
N VAL A 76 3.37 8.83 6.43
CA VAL A 76 2.77 10.03 5.81
C VAL A 76 3.86 10.97 5.28
N HIS A 77 4.96 11.15 6.00
CA HIS A 77 6.08 11.95 5.51
C HIS A 77 6.77 11.32 4.30
N LEU A 78 6.94 9.99 4.30
CA LEU A 78 7.49 9.27 3.16
C LEU A 78 6.57 9.38 1.93
N ALA A 79 5.26 9.21 2.12
CA ALA A 79 4.27 9.34 1.06
C ALA A 79 4.25 10.76 0.47
N ARG A 80 4.36 11.81 1.32
CA ARG A 80 4.50 13.19 0.84
C ARG A 80 5.76 13.39 0.01
N ALA A 81 6.89 12.89 0.47
CA ALA A 81 8.14 12.99 -0.29
C ALA A 81 8.01 12.29 -1.65
N ALA A 82 7.42 11.11 -1.70
CA ALA A 82 7.16 10.39 -2.95
C ALA A 82 6.24 11.18 -3.90
N ALA A 83 5.19 11.81 -3.37
CA ALA A 83 4.30 12.65 -4.17
C ALA A 83 5.03 13.88 -4.74
N LEU A 84 5.90 14.54 -3.97
CA LEU A 84 6.71 15.66 -4.44
C LEU A 84 7.70 15.23 -5.53
N ILE A 85 8.36 14.09 -5.36
CA ILE A 85 9.23 13.53 -6.40
C ILE A 85 8.43 13.33 -7.69
N TYR A 86 7.24 12.75 -7.60
CA TYR A 86 6.41 12.50 -8.77
C TYR A 86 5.96 13.78 -9.47
N THR A 87 5.64 14.84 -8.73
CA THR A 87 5.07 16.08 -9.27
C THR A 87 6.11 17.13 -9.66
N GLU A 88 7.25 17.16 -8.99
CA GLU A 88 8.22 18.25 -9.11
C GLU A 88 9.58 17.81 -9.70
N MET A 89 9.89 16.51 -9.69
CA MET A 89 11.16 16.04 -10.25
C MET A 89 11.19 16.22 -11.77
N ALA A 90 12.26 16.81 -12.25
CA ALA A 90 12.48 16.97 -13.69
C ALA A 90 12.59 15.59 -14.38
N THR A 91 11.95 15.45 -15.54
CA THR A 91 12.19 14.32 -16.43
C THR A 91 13.50 14.51 -17.20
N PHE A 92 14.09 13.44 -17.73
CA PHE A 92 15.28 13.56 -18.59
C PHE A 92 15.04 14.53 -19.74
N LYS A 93 13.84 14.54 -20.32
CA LYS A 93 13.47 15.45 -21.39
C LYS A 93 13.43 16.91 -20.91
N SER A 94 12.83 17.18 -19.76
CA SER A 94 12.74 18.55 -19.23
C SER A 94 14.07 19.05 -18.65
N ALA A 95 14.94 18.13 -18.23
CA ALA A 95 16.28 18.44 -17.74
C ALA A 95 17.34 18.57 -18.87
N GLY A 96 16.95 18.37 -20.13
CA GLY A 96 17.87 18.44 -21.27
C GLY A 96 18.95 17.34 -21.29
N VAL A 97 18.73 16.25 -20.56
CA VAL A 97 19.63 15.10 -20.56
C VAL A 97 19.41 14.29 -21.84
N SER A 98 20.46 14.13 -22.64
CA SER A 98 20.41 13.31 -23.85
C SER A 98 20.21 11.84 -23.46
N THR A 99 19.11 11.24 -23.92
CA THR A 99 18.94 9.80 -23.89
C THR A 99 19.80 9.19 -24.99
N SER A 100 20.69 8.24 -24.66
CA SER A 100 21.34 7.43 -25.68
C SER A 100 20.26 6.66 -26.43
N GLU A 101 20.02 6.99 -27.67
CA GLU A 101 19.18 6.19 -28.56
C GLU A 101 19.85 4.82 -28.70
N GLY A 102 19.36 3.81 -28.01
CA GLY A 102 19.89 2.45 -28.13
C GLY A 102 19.51 1.47 -27.01
N ALA A 103 19.11 1.92 -25.84
CA ALA A 103 18.56 1.01 -24.83
C ALA A 103 17.05 0.92 -25.02
N SER A 104 16.60 0.01 -25.88
CA SER A 104 15.22 -0.47 -25.89
C SER A 104 14.91 -1.05 -24.49
N MET A 105 14.39 -0.23 -23.61
CA MET A 105 13.65 -0.75 -22.45
C MET A 105 12.36 -1.35 -23.00
N ALA A 106 12.35 -2.66 -23.13
CA ALA A 106 11.09 -3.39 -23.21
C ALA A 106 10.18 -2.91 -22.08
N PRO A 107 8.89 -2.64 -22.34
CA PRO A 107 7.99 -2.24 -21.27
C PRO A 107 8.03 -3.34 -20.21
N SER A 108 8.35 -2.95 -18.97
CA SER A 108 8.25 -3.82 -17.81
C SER A 108 6.80 -4.28 -17.73
N GLU A 109 6.56 -5.52 -18.12
CA GLU A 109 5.27 -6.17 -17.97
C GLU A 109 4.91 -6.22 -16.48
N ALA A 110 3.70 -5.83 -16.17
CA ALA A 110 3.03 -5.82 -14.88
C ALA A 110 3.26 -4.56 -14.02
N SER A 111 2.32 -3.66 -14.14
CA SER A 111 2.04 -2.64 -13.11
C SER A 111 1.84 -3.33 -11.74
N PRO A 112 2.30 -2.73 -10.64
CA PRO A 112 1.97 -3.21 -9.30
C PRO A 112 0.47 -3.39 -9.04
N ARG A 113 -0.39 -2.75 -9.85
CA ARG A 113 -1.85 -2.86 -9.81
C ARG A 113 -2.38 -4.21 -10.27
N ASP A 114 -1.63 -4.93 -11.12
CA ASP A 114 -2.05 -6.24 -11.63
C ASP A 114 -1.78 -7.39 -10.65
N ARG A 115 -1.10 -7.10 -9.53
CA ARG A 115 -0.81 -8.08 -8.47
C ARG A 115 -1.89 -8.17 -7.40
N ILE A 116 -2.89 -7.28 -7.42
CA ILE A 116 -4.03 -7.38 -6.51
C ILE A 116 -5.06 -8.31 -7.17
N ALA A 117 -4.80 -9.60 -7.13
CA ALA A 117 -5.81 -10.59 -7.47
C ALA A 117 -6.96 -10.46 -6.45
N PRO A 118 -8.24 -10.45 -6.90
CA PRO A 118 -9.36 -10.45 -5.99
C PRO A 118 -9.28 -11.67 -5.08
N ALA A 119 -9.50 -11.47 -3.78
CA ALA A 119 -9.50 -12.53 -2.79
C ALA A 119 -10.43 -13.66 -3.25
N LYS A 120 -9.90 -14.89 -3.29
CA LYS A 120 -10.66 -16.09 -3.67
C LYS A 120 -11.86 -16.22 -2.73
N PRO A 121 -13.09 -16.39 -3.23
CA PRO A 121 -14.26 -16.51 -2.39
C PRO A 121 -14.10 -17.69 -1.43
N ALA A 122 -14.51 -17.48 -0.19
CA ALA A 122 -14.48 -18.51 0.85
C ALA A 122 -15.32 -19.73 0.42
N PRO A 123 -14.89 -20.97 0.75
CA PRO A 123 -15.64 -22.15 0.40
C PRO A 123 -17.02 -22.12 1.06
N GLU A 124 -18.05 -22.35 0.27
CA GLU A 124 -19.44 -22.48 0.75
C GLU A 124 -19.52 -23.54 1.85
N ARG A 125 -19.95 -23.14 3.04
CA ARG A 125 -20.29 -24.07 4.11
C ARG A 125 -21.53 -24.85 3.65
N ARG A 126 -21.35 -26.12 3.30
CA ARG A 126 -22.47 -27.06 3.14
C ARG A 126 -23.20 -27.17 4.48
N ARG A 127 -24.51 -26.96 4.47
CA ARG A 127 -25.42 -27.26 5.56
C ARG A 127 -25.58 -28.77 5.70
#